data_6032e00a010f6738dfbe7f3986f051ba
#
_entry.id   6032e00a010f6738dfbe7f3986f051ba
#
_cell.length_a   1.000
_cell.length_b   1.000
_cell.length_c   1.000
_cell.angle_alpha   90.00
_cell.angle_beta   90.00
_cell.angle_gamma   90.00
#
_symmetry.space_group_name_H-M   'P 1'
#
loop_
_entity.id
_entity.type
_entity.pdbx_description
1 polymer ?
#
loop_
_entity_poly.entity_id
_entity_poly.type
_entity_poly.pdbx_seq_one_letter_code
_entity_poly.pdbx_strand_id
1 'polypeptide(L)'
;TGPTYETPAEYSFFRTIGADAVGMSTVPEVIIARHSSIPVFGVSVITNEAFSFSEDFVNDGDDVVDAANKAADKMTRLFTELISVL
;
A
#
# COMPACT_ATOMS: atom_id res chain seq x y z
N THR A 1 -3.66 -10.14 -1.78
CA THR A 1 -4.17 -10.39 -3.13
C THR A 1 -5.59 -10.91 -3.06
N GLY A 2 -6.43 -10.46 -3.94
CA GLY A 2 -7.82 -10.84 -3.98
C GLY A 2 -8.67 -9.68 -4.44
N PRO A 3 -9.96 -9.91 -4.72
CA PRO A 3 -10.83 -8.86 -5.27
C PRO A 3 -11.35 -7.88 -4.22
N THR A 4 -11.07 -8.12 -2.95
CA THR A 4 -11.56 -7.28 -1.85
C THR A 4 -10.43 -6.82 -0.95
N TYR A 5 -10.69 -5.73 -0.22
CA TYR A 5 -9.82 -5.30 0.86
C TYR A 5 -9.86 -6.32 2.01
N GLU A 6 -8.87 -6.24 2.87
CA GLU A 6 -8.72 -7.14 4.00
C GLU A 6 -9.82 -6.92 5.04
N THR A 7 -10.21 -8.00 5.70
CA THR A 7 -11.15 -7.95 6.83
C THR A 7 -10.41 -7.60 8.13
N PRO A 8 -11.13 -7.16 9.17
CA PRO A 8 -10.50 -6.95 10.49
C PRO A 8 -9.79 -8.18 11.04
N ALA A 9 -10.34 -9.38 10.79
CA ALA A 9 -9.69 -10.62 11.22
C ALA A 9 -8.37 -10.87 10.49
N GLU A 10 -8.31 -10.56 9.21
CA GLU A 10 -7.08 -10.65 8.42
C GLU A 10 -6.02 -9.67 8.94
N TYR A 11 -6.41 -8.43 9.24
CA TYR A 11 -5.48 -7.46 9.84
C TYR A 11 -4.92 -7.95 11.18
N SER A 12 -5.77 -8.53 12.01
CA SER A 12 -5.36 -9.09 13.29
C SER A 12 -4.34 -10.20 13.11
N PHE A 13 -4.57 -11.08 12.16
CA PHE A 13 -3.67 -12.18 11.81
C PHE A 13 -2.32 -11.64 11.31
N PHE A 14 -2.34 -10.70 10.38
CA PHE A 14 -1.11 -10.12 9.83
C PHE A 14 -0.28 -9.43 10.89
N ARG A 15 -0.93 -8.71 11.79
CA ARG A 15 -0.24 -8.08 12.91
C ARG A 15 0.40 -9.09 13.83
N THR A 16 -0.29 -10.18 14.13
CA THR A 16 0.21 -11.26 15.01
C THR A 16 1.47 -11.89 14.43
N ILE A 17 1.55 -12.07 13.13
CA ILE A 17 2.74 -12.64 12.48
C ILE A 17 3.84 -11.60 12.22
N GLY A 18 3.65 -10.35 12.62
CA GLY A 18 4.68 -9.32 12.59
C GLY A 18 4.64 -8.38 11.39
N ALA A 19 3.55 -8.34 10.64
CA ALA A 19 3.42 -7.41 9.52
C ALA A 19 3.19 -5.98 10.01
N ASP A 20 3.86 -5.03 9.36
CA ASP A 20 3.72 -3.60 9.66
C ASP A 20 2.78 -2.90 8.69
N ALA A 21 2.70 -3.37 7.46
CA ALA A 21 1.85 -2.81 6.43
C ALA A 21 1.38 -3.92 5.48
N VAL A 22 0.30 -3.68 4.76
CA VAL A 22 -0.25 -4.64 3.82
C VAL A 22 -0.69 -3.93 2.55
N GLY A 23 -0.53 -4.60 1.43
CA GLY A 23 -0.94 -4.10 0.12
C GLY A 23 -1.47 -5.22 -0.75
N MET A 24 -2.07 -4.87 -1.88
CA MET A 24 -2.77 -5.82 -2.73
C MET A 24 -1.98 -6.25 -3.97
N SER A 25 -1.03 -5.46 -4.46
CA SER A 25 -0.48 -5.67 -5.80
C SER A 25 1.04 -5.57 -5.91
N THR A 26 1.74 -5.05 -4.93
CA THR A 26 3.17 -4.76 -5.04
C THR A 26 4.03 -6.01 -5.27
N VAL A 27 3.76 -7.08 -4.53
CA VAL A 27 4.61 -8.28 -4.55
C VAL A 27 4.67 -8.96 -5.92
N PRO A 28 3.53 -9.21 -6.59
CA PRO A 28 3.59 -9.82 -7.93
C PRO A 28 4.39 -9.00 -8.92
N GLU A 29 4.25 -7.69 -8.90
CA GLU A 29 4.96 -6.79 -9.81
C GLU A 29 6.46 -6.79 -9.54
N VAL A 30 6.86 -6.78 -8.26
CA VAL A 30 8.26 -6.85 -7.88
C VAL A 30 8.89 -8.18 -8.31
N ILE A 31 8.18 -9.29 -8.13
CA ILE A 31 8.67 -10.61 -8.52
C ILE A 31 8.98 -10.64 -10.02
N ILE A 32 8.06 -10.15 -10.85
CA ILE A 32 8.25 -10.15 -12.30
C ILE A 32 9.40 -9.22 -12.69
N ALA A 33 9.47 -8.03 -12.13
CA ALA A 33 10.53 -7.07 -12.42
C ALA A 33 11.91 -7.65 -12.06
N ARG A 34 12.05 -8.26 -10.90
CA ARG A 34 13.31 -8.84 -10.46
C ARG A 34 13.71 -10.06 -11.27
N HIS A 35 12.74 -10.88 -11.66
CA HIS A 35 13.00 -12.01 -12.56
C HIS A 35 13.54 -11.52 -13.92
N SER A 36 13.09 -10.37 -14.36
CA SER A 36 13.55 -9.74 -15.61
C SER A 36 14.82 -8.90 -15.42
N SER A 37 15.44 -8.94 -14.25
CA SER A 37 16.64 -8.18 -13.91
C SER A 37 16.46 -6.65 -13.96
N ILE A 38 15.25 -6.18 -13.70
CA ILE A 38 14.92 -4.75 -13.65
C ILE A 38 15.05 -4.28 -12.21
N PRO A 39 15.88 -3.26 -11.94
CA PRO A 39 15.94 -2.66 -10.59
C PRO A 39 14.58 -2.07 -10.19
N VAL A 40 14.24 -2.19 -8.91
CA VAL A 40 12.93 -1.77 -8.41
C VAL A 40 13.09 -0.80 -7.24
N PHE A 41 12.33 0.27 -7.27
CA PHE A 41 12.12 1.18 -6.15
C PHE A 41 10.62 1.29 -5.90
N GLY A 42 10.21 1.15 -4.66
CA GLY A 42 8.78 1.19 -4.30
C GLY A 42 8.51 2.22 -3.22
N VAL A 43 7.35 2.85 -3.32
CA VAL A 43 6.83 3.76 -2.30
C VAL A 43 5.39 3.40 -2.04
N SER A 44 5.03 3.30 -0.77
CA SER A 44 3.66 3.04 -0.36
C SER A 44 3.07 4.25 0.34
N VAL A 45 1.85 4.58 -0.01
CA VAL A 45 1.06 5.58 0.72
C VAL A 45 0.13 4.82 1.65
N ILE A 46 0.26 5.09 2.95
CA ILE A 46 -0.61 4.46 3.94
C ILE A 46 -1.95 5.20 3.92
N THR A 47 -2.98 4.49 3.50
CA THR A 47 -4.31 5.07 3.28
C THR A 47 -5.28 4.79 4.41
N ASN A 48 -5.03 3.73 5.18
CA ASN A 48 -5.91 3.29 6.27
C ASN A 48 -5.08 2.77 7.43
N GLU A 49 -5.55 3.03 8.64
CA GLU A 49 -5.00 2.38 9.83
C GLU A 49 -5.84 1.14 10.15
N ALA A 50 -5.15 0.02 10.33
CA ALA A 50 -5.80 -1.27 10.59
C ALA A 50 -5.97 -1.57 12.07
N PHE A 51 -5.82 -0.56 12.95
CA PHE A 51 -5.84 -0.76 14.39
C PHE A 51 -7.23 -0.70 15.01
N SER A 52 -8.21 -0.17 14.28
CA SER A 52 -9.53 0.02 14.84
C SER A 52 -10.27 -1.30 14.87
N PHE A 53 -10.44 -1.84 16.05
CA PHE A 53 -11.33 -2.97 16.29
C PHE A 53 -12.75 -2.51 16.59
N SER A 54 -13.08 -1.25 16.26
CA SER A 54 -14.43 -0.73 16.46
C SER A 54 -15.40 -1.38 15.49
N GLU A 55 -16.66 -1.51 15.90
CA GLU A 55 -17.72 -2.04 15.07
C GLU A 55 -17.95 -1.19 13.80
N ASP A 56 -17.50 0.06 13.85
CA ASP A 56 -17.62 1.01 12.75
C ASP A 56 -16.44 0.95 11.78
N PHE A 57 -15.52 0.02 11.96
CA PHE A 57 -14.38 -0.12 11.05
C PHE A 57 -14.87 -0.59 9.68
N VAL A 58 -14.78 0.28 8.71
CA VAL A 58 -15.07 -0.02 7.31
C VAL A 58 -13.82 0.31 6.50
N ASN A 59 -13.29 -0.68 5.79
CA ASN A 59 -12.19 -0.47 4.86
C ASN A 59 -12.80 -0.01 3.53
N ASP A 60 -12.95 1.30 3.39
CA ASP A 60 -13.68 1.94 2.30
C ASP A 60 -12.73 2.36 1.17
N GLY A 61 -13.11 2.03 -0.06
CA GLY A 61 -12.37 2.45 -1.24
C GLY A 61 -12.31 3.97 -1.41
N ASP A 62 -13.32 4.70 -0.97
CA ASP A 62 -13.33 6.16 -1.03
C ASP A 62 -12.24 6.76 -0.12
N ASP A 63 -12.03 6.18 1.06
CA ASP A 63 -10.96 6.60 1.96
C ASP A 63 -9.58 6.37 1.35
N VAL A 64 -9.41 5.27 0.64
CA VAL A 64 -8.17 4.96 -0.08
C VAL A 64 -7.91 6.01 -1.16
N VAL A 65 -8.92 6.33 -1.95
CA VAL A 65 -8.81 7.34 -3.03
C VAL A 65 -8.51 8.71 -2.44
N ASP A 66 -9.19 9.11 -1.37
CA ASP A 66 -8.96 10.40 -0.72
C ASP A 66 -7.54 10.51 -0.18
N ALA A 67 -7.02 9.47 0.47
CA ALA A 67 -5.66 9.47 0.99
C ALA A 67 -4.64 9.55 -0.16
N ALA A 68 -4.87 8.83 -1.24
CA ALA A 68 -4.02 8.87 -2.42
C ALA A 68 -4.01 10.26 -3.05
N ASN A 69 -5.17 10.90 -3.16
CA ASN A 69 -5.27 12.25 -3.71
C ASN A 69 -4.56 13.29 -2.83
N LYS A 70 -4.65 13.16 -1.51
CA LYS A 70 -3.94 14.04 -0.59
C LYS A 70 -2.43 13.90 -0.69
N ALA A 71 -1.95 12.71 -0.99
CA ALA A 71 -0.52 12.43 -1.13
C ALA A 71 0.01 12.71 -2.54
N ALA A 72 -0.86 12.99 -3.52
CA ALA A 72 -0.47 13.07 -4.93
C ALA A 72 0.62 14.11 -5.19
N ASP A 73 0.54 15.29 -4.58
CA ASP A 73 1.54 16.34 -4.78
C ASP A 73 2.91 15.92 -4.26
N LYS A 74 2.96 15.31 -3.08
CA LYS A 74 4.21 14.81 -2.50
C LYS A 74 4.80 13.70 -3.35
N MET A 75 3.97 12.79 -3.84
CA MET A 75 4.40 11.68 -4.68
C MET A 75 4.94 12.18 -6.02
N THR A 76 4.26 13.14 -6.62
CA THR A 76 4.70 13.75 -7.88
C THR A 76 6.08 14.39 -7.70
N ARG A 77 6.27 15.15 -6.62
CA ARG A 77 7.54 15.79 -6.33
C ARG A 77 8.64 14.76 -6.10
N LEU A 78 8.37 13.73 -5.29
CA LEU A 78 9.34 12.69 -4.99
C LEU A 78 9.81 11.99 -6.26
N PHE A 79 8.88 11.54 -7.10
CA PHE A 79 9.22 10.81 -8.32
C PHE A 79 9.89 11.71 -9.36
N THR A 80 9.47 12.97 -9.45
CA THR A 80 10.11 13.92 -10.35
C THR A 80 11.59 14.13 -9.99
N GLU A 81 11.88 14.32 -8.71
CA GLU A 81 13.25 14.47 -8.24
C GLU A 81 14.06 13.19 -8.39
N LEU A 82 13.47 12.05 -8.10
CA LEU A 82 14.14 10.76 -8.25
C LEU A 82 14.54 10.50 -9.69
N ILE A 83 13.61 10.72 -10.64
CA ILE A 83 13.89 10.52 -12.07
C ILE A 83 14.99 11.47 -12.55
N SER A 84 15.04 12.69 -12.03
CA SER A 84 16.03 13.69 -12.45
C SER A 84 17.47 13.33 -12.05
N VAL A 85 17.65 12.47 -11.06
CA VAL A 85 18.98 12.06 -10.57
C VAL A 85 19.39 10.64 -11.01
N LEU A 86 18.52 9.94 -11.70
CA LEU A 86 18.81 8.59 -12.21
C LEU A 86 19.69 8.61 -13.46
#